data_8491daeb92b6767e26d3db97d619f5f7
#
_entry.id   8491daeb92b6767e26d3db97d619f5f7
#
_cell.length_a   1.000
_cell.length_b   1.000
_cell.length_c   1.000
_cell.angle_alpha   90.00
_cell.angle_beta   90.00
_cell.angle_gamma   90.00
#
_symmetry.space_group_name_H-M   'P 1'
#
loop_
_entity.id
_entity.type
_entity.pdbx_description
1 polymer ?
#
loop_
_entity_poly.entity_id
_entity_poly.type
_entity_poly.pdbx_seq_one_letter_code
_entity_poly.pdbx_strand_id
1 'polypeptide(L)'
;KKNVWWFHRSRPANMAYVFGFRKREQGQNAVEIPQYDQLIVEEEQAIALLRKLDGTSVQSKPATTDSRYATFTKQPTPQFTVGKNLDVSLWAENPQLNKPIQMNFDPAGRLWVASSEAYPMIEVGQSAPDKILVLEDTNADGKADTSTVFADGLLIPTGVEPGDGGCYVAQSTDLLFLKDTDGDGKADLKQRVLSGFGTEDTHHNLHTLRWGPD
;
A
#
# COMPACT_ATOMS: atom_id res chain seq x y z
N LYS A 1 12.82 -0.72 3.83
CA LYS A 1 11.67 -1.06 4.70
C LYS A 1 11.80 -0.46 6.10
N LYS A 2 12.93 -0.64 6.82
CA LYS A 2 13.12 -0.14 8.20
C LYS A 2 12.97 1.37 8.35
N ASN A 3 13.55 2.15 7.44
CA ASN A 3 13.42 3.60 7.49
C ASN A 3 11.97 4.04 7.36
N VAL A 4 11.19 3.33 6.54
CA VAL A 4 9.76 3.61 6.38
C VAL A 4 8.98 3.26 7.65
N TRP A 5 9.28 2.13 8.30
CA TRP A 5 8.70 1.81 9.60
C TRP A 5 9.05 2.86 10.65
N TRP A 6 10.30 3.29 10.68
CA TRP A 6 10.75 4.32 11.61
C TRP A 6 9.95 5.62 11.41
N PHE A 7 9.77 6.08 10.17
CA PHE A 7 8.97 7.26 9.87
C PHE A 7 7.51 7.11 10.28
N HIS A 8 6.91 5.96 10.09
CA HIS A 8 5.50 5.73 10.43
C HIS A 8 5.26 5.50 11.93
N ARG A 9 6.24 5.05 12.68
CA ARG A 9 6.10 4.70 14.10
C ARG A 9 6.83 5.63 15.03
N SER A 10 8.01 6.09 14.66
CA SER A 10 8.85 6.93 15.51
C SER A 10 8.56 8.39 15.24
N ARG A 11 7.84 9.03 16.16
CA ARG A 11 7.60 10.46 16.12
C ARG A 11 8.27 11.12 17.30
N PRO A 12 8.94 12.26 17.10
CA PRO A 12 9.50 13.02 18.20
C PRO A 12 8.45 13.33 19.25
N ALA A 13 8.80 13.22 20.52
CA ALA A 13 7.87 13.46 21.63
C ALA A 13 7.25 14.87 21.62
N ASN A 14 7.96 15.85 21.06
CA ASN A 14 7.45 17.21 20.87
C ASN A 14 6.34 17.31 19.81
N MET A 15 6.32 16.43 18.81
CA MET A 15 5.24 16.38 17.83
C MET A 15 3.93 15.90 18.45
N ALA A 16 4.01 15.03 19.48
CA ALA A 16 2.85 14.62 20.26
C ALA A 16 2.09 15.80 20.87
N TYR A 17 2.78 16.86 21.12
CA TYR A 17 2.23 18.07 21.75
C TYR A 17 1.44 18.94 20.76
N VAL A 18 1.88 19.00 19.52
CA VAL A 18 1.27 19.81 18.47
C VAL A 18 -0.10 19.26 18.06
N PHE A 19 -0.25 17.94 18.05
CA PHE A 19 -1.47 17.26 17.62
C PHE A 19 -2.38 16.78 18.77
N GLY A 20 -2.18 17.22 19.97
CA GLY A 20 -2.99 17.10 21.20
C GLY A 20 -3.75 15.79 21.44
N PHE A 21 -4.57 15.37 20.53
CA PHE A 21 -5.40 14.17 20.65
C PHE A 21 -4.63 12.84 20.51
N ARG A 22 -3.42 12.88 19.96
CA ARG A 22 -2.57 11.69 19.78
C ARG A 22 -1.47 11.56 20.85
N LYS A 23 -1.57 12.32 21.88
CA LYS A 23 -0.58 12.37 22.98
C LYS A 23 -0.17 11.00 23.52
N ARG A 24 -1.12 10.08 23.68
CA ARG A 24 -0.88 8.74 24.20
C ARG A 24 -0.17 7.85 23.20
N GLU A 25 -0.61 7.88 21.95
CA GLU A 25 -0.06 7.05 20.88
C GLU A 25 1.37 7.45 20.52
N GLN A 26 1.65 8.74 20.52
CA GLN A 26 2.98 9.25 20.21
C GLN A 26 4.01 9.04 21.31
N GLY A 27 3.58 8.97 22.58
CA GLY A 27 4.44 8.64 23.70
C GLY A 27 4.93 7.18 23.72
N GLN A 28 4.30 6.31 22.95
CA GLN A 28 4.67 4.89 22.86
C GLN A 28 5.94 4.64 22.05
N ASN A 29 6.36 5.59 21.22
CA ASN A 29 7.55 5.46 20.40
C ASN A 29 8.82 5.13 21.22
N ALA A 30 8.91 5.65 22.44
CA ALA A 30 10.03 5.37 23.33
C ALA A 30 10.13 3.87 23.72
N VAL A 31 8.99 3.18 23.77
CA VAL A 31 8.93 1.74 24.04
C VAL A 31 9.25 0.92 22.79
N GLU A 32 8.89 1.42 21.63
CA GLU A 32 9.07 0.72 20.36
C GLU A 32 10.47 0.90 19.75
N ILE A 33 11.13 2.04 20.02
CA ILE A 33 12.48 2.32 19.48
C ILE A 33 13.47 1.17 19.74
N PRO A 34 13.59 0.59 20.95
CA PRO A 34 14.48 -0.53 21.18
C PRO A 34 14.17 -1.78 20.35
N GLN A 35 12.92 -1.96 19.91
CA GLN A 35 12.54 -3.09 19.07
C GLN A 35 13.17 -2.98 17.67
N TYR A 36 13.44 -1.75 17.19
CA TYR A 36 14.16 -1.54 15.93
C TYR A 36 15.62 -1.95 16.03
N ASP A 37 16.24 -1.83 17.20
CA ASP A 37 17.64 -2.22 17.39
C ASP A 37 17.81 -3.72 17.11
N GLN A 38 16.89 -4.55 17.59
CA GLN A 38 16.89 -5.98 17.31
C GLN A 38 16.72 -6.26 15.80
N LEU A 39 15.77 -5.59 15.15
CA LEU A 39 15.52 -5.74 13.71
C LEU A 39 16.72 -5.27 12.87
N ILE A 40 17.42 -4.22 13.31
CA ILE A 40 18.64 -3.73 12.66
C ILE A 40 19.73 -4.81 12.70
N VAL A 41 19.96 -5.40 13.87
CA VAL A 41 20.96 -6.45 14.04
C VAL A 41 20.65 -7.66 13.13
N GLU A 42 19.40 -8.10 13.10
CA GLU A 42 18.97 -9.22 12.27
C GLU A 42 19.21 -8.97 10.76
N GLU A 43 18.91 -7.77 10.30
CA GLU A 43 19.11 -7.41 8.90
C GLU A 43 20.59 -7.20 8.54
N GLU A 44 21.39 -6.64 9.47
CA GLU A 44 22.82 -6.52 9.23
C GLU A 44 23.49 -7.89 9.13
N GLN A 45 23.04 -8.86 9.95
CA GLN A 45 23.46 -10.24 9.82
C GLN A 45 23.05 -10.85 8.48
N ALA A 46 21.83 -10.61 8.05
CA ALA A 46 21.34 -11.06 6.73
C ALA A 46 22.14 -10.42 5.59
N ILE A 47 22.43 -9.12 5.66
CA ILE A 47 23.28 -8.42 4.68
C ILE A 47 24.71 -9.00 4.68
N ALA A 48 25.27 -9.29 5.86
CA ALA A 48 26.60 -9.87 5.96
C ALA A 48 26.67 -11.27 5.35
N LEU A 49 25.60 -12.05 5.50
CA LEU A 49 25.47 -13.36 4.83
C LEU A 49 25.37 -13.21 3.31
N LEU A 50 24.52 -12.29 2.83
CA LEU A 50 24.37 -12.00 1.41
C LEU A 50 25.67 -11.55 0.74
N ARG A 51 26.51 -10.78 1.44
CA ARG A 51 27.83 -10.37 0.94
C ARG A 51 28.83 -11.51 0.82
N LYS A 52 28.58 -12.61 1.54
CA LYS A 52 29.44 -13.81 1.49
C LYS A 52 28.98 -14.82 0.44
N LEU A 53 27.74 -14.68 -0.03
CA LEU A 53 27.14 -15.56 -1.04
C LEU A 53 27.32 -14.90 -2.41
N ASP A 54 28.34 -15.26 -3.14
CA ASP A 54 28.56 -14.82 -4.53
C ASP A 54 27.35 -15.23 -5.40
N GLY A 55 26.37 -14.32 -5.53
CA GLY A 55 25.36 -14.39 -6.57
C GLY A 55 24.26 -15.46 -6.45
N THR A 56 24.16 -16.17 -5.34
CA THR A 56 23.03 -17.10 -5.13
C THR A 56 21.83 -16.34 -4.59
N SER A 57 20.68 -16.46 -5.26
CA SER A 57 19.43 -15.82 -4.85
C SER A 57 19.00 -16.30 -3.46
N VAL A 58 18.90 -15.40 -2.51
CA VAL A 58 18.27 -15.68 -1.22
C VAL A 58 16.77 -15.56 -1.39
N GLN A 59 16.06 -16.66 -1.24
CA GLN A 59 14.62 -16.66 -1.16
C GLN A 59 14.19 -15.82 0.06
N SER A 60 13.38 -14.80 -0.18
CA SER A 60 12.76 -14.02 0.89
C SER A 60 11.88 -14.96 1.73
N LYS A 61 12.00 -14.85 3.06
CA LYS A 61 11.09 -15.53 3.99
C LYS A 61 9.65 -15.20 3.58
N PRO A 62 8.78 -16.19 3.37
CA PRO A 62 7.38 -15.91 3.02
C PRO A 62 6.76 -15.00 4.08
N ALA A 63 6.04 -13.98 3.64
CA ALA A 63 5.30 -13.11 4.52
C ALA A 63 4.35 -13.99 5.36
N THR A 64 4.48 -13.92 6.68
CA THR A 64 3.49 -14.52 7.57
C THR A 64 2.18 -13.78 7.36
N THR A 65 1.20 -14.44 6.78
CA THR A 65 -0.17 -13.93 6.71
C THR A 65 -0.66 -13.71 8.13
N ASP A 66 -0.89 -12.46 8.47
CA ASP A 66 -1.43 -12.10 9.79
C ASP A 66 -2.85 -12.67 9.90
N SER A 67 -3.04 -13.61 10.82
CA SER A 67 -4.32 -14.31 11.02
C SER A 67 -5.46 -13.37 11.43
N ARG A 68 -5.16 -12.13 11.83
CA ARG A 68 -6.17 -11.12 12.18
C ARG A 68 -7.07 -10.75 11.00
N TYR A 69 -6.61 -10.99 9.77
CA TYR A 69 -7.35 -10.68 8.54
C TYR A 69 -8.00 -11.92 7.89
N ALA A 70 -7.86 -13.09 8.51
CA ALA A 70 -8.27 -14.36 7.90
C ALA A 70 -9.79 -14.65 7.96
N THR A 71 -10.59 -13.84 8.66
CA THR A 71 -12.02 -14.08 8.81
C THR A 71 -12.85 -12.84 8.53
N PHE A 72 -13.00 -12.51 7.25
CA PHE A 72 -14.03 -11.54 6.85
C PHE A 72 -15.37 -12.25 6.71
N THR A 73 -16.30 -11.93 7.60
CA THR A 73 -17.69 -12.30 7.39
C THR A 73 -18.26 -11.44 6.27
N LYS A 74 -18.72 -12.06 5.18
CA LYS A 74 -19.39 -11.33 4.11
C LYS A 74 -20.54 -10.51 4.67
N GLN A 75 -20.48 -9.21 4.52
CA GLN A 75 -21.56 -8.32 4.92
C GLN A 75 -22.68 -8.36 3.85
N PRO A 76 -23.93 -8.18 4.25
CA PRO A 76 -25.00 -8.07 3.27
C PRO A 76 -24.76 -6.86 2.38
N THR A 77 -25.10 -6.99 1.10
CA THR A 77 -24.98 -5.89 0.14
C THR A 77 -25.81 -4.69 0.63
N PRO A 78 -25.20 -3.50 0.78
CA PRO A 78 -25.92 -2.31 1.18
C PRO A 78 -27.06 -2.00 0.21
N GLN A 79 -28.18 -1.53 0.73
CA GLN A 79 -29.28 -1.03 -0.09
C GLN A 79 -29.16 0.48 -0.23
N PHE A 80 -29.28 0.96 -1.45
CA PHE A 80 -29.16 2.39 -1.78
C PHE A 80 -30.49 2.93 -2.27
N THR A 81 -30.84 4.14 -1.85
CA THR A 81 -31.89 4.93 -2.48
C THR A 81 -31.25 5.78 -3.57
N VAL A 82 -31.58 5.49 -4.81
CA VAL A 82 -30.99 6.16 -5.99
C VAL A 82 -32.05 7.03 -6.69
N GLY A 83 -31.59 8.01 -7.45
CA GLY A 83 -32.45 8.86 -8.26
C GLY A 83 -33.11 8.07 -9.41
N LYS A 84 -34.15 8.69 -10.01
CA LYS A 84 -34.84 8.10 -11.16
C LYS A 84 -33.85 7.86 -12.31
N ASN A 85 -33.91 6.67 -12.91
CA ASN A 85 -33.06 6.23 -14.01
C ASN A 85 -31.57 5.99 -13.61
N LEU A 86 -31.29 5.81 -12.32
CA LEU A 86 -30.00 5.38 -11.83
C LEU A 86 -30.12 4.00 -11.22
N ASP A 87 -29.08 3.20 -11.34
CA ASP A 87 -28.92 1.90 -10.68
C ASP A 87 -27.59 1.82 -9.97
N VAL A 88 -27.49 0.99 -8.93
CA VAL A 88 -26.26 0.72 -8.20
C VAL A 88 -26.05 -0.78 -8.16
N SER A 89 -25.00 -1.23 -8.81
CA SER A 89 -24.58 -2.62 -8.82
C SER A 89 -23.23 -2.80 -8.12
N LEU A 90 -23.03 -3.97 -7.52
CA LEU A 90 -21.73 -4.34 -6.97
C LEU A 90 -20.82 -4.74 -8.11
N TRP A 91 -19.72 -3.99 -8.31
CA TRP A 91 -18.78 -4.21 -9.40
C TRP A 91 -17.64 -5.15 -9.01
N ALA A 92 -17.10 -5.04 -7.78
CA ALA A 92 -16.08 -5.92 -7.25
C ALA A 92 -16.19 -6.05 -5.73
N GLU A 93 -15.82 -7.20 -5.21
CA GLU A 93 -15.79 -7.47 -3.76
C GLU A 93 -14.61 -8.39 -3.41
N ASN A 94 -14.36 -8.58 -2.12
CA ASN A 94 -13.42 -9.59 -1.65
C ASN A 94 -13.81 -10.99 -2.17
N PRO A 95 -12.89 -11.80 -2.72
CA PRO A 95 -11.42 -11.67 -2.63
C PRO A 95 -10.73 -10.89 -3.76
N GLN A 96 -11.44 -10.37 -4.75
CA GLN A 96 -10.84 -9.66 -5.87
C GLN A 96 -10.07 -8.39 -5.42
N LEU A 97 -10.60 -7.71 -4.41
CA LEU A 97 -9.93 -6.59 -3.75
C LEU A 97 -10.18 -6.63 -2.24
N ASN A 98 -9.24 -6.10 -1.48
CA ASN A 98 -9.34 -6.00 -0.04
C ASN A 98 -8.83 -4.62 0.40
N LYS A 99 -9.56 -3.98 1.31
CA LYS A 99 -9.23 -2.69 1.92
C LYS A 99 -8.71 -1.65 0.92
N PRO A 100 -9.52 -1.25 -0.08
CA PRO A 100 -9.15 -0.22 -1.04
C PRO A 100 -9.03 1.13 -0.33
N ILE A 101 -7.95 1.86 -0.61
CA ILE A 101 -7.71 3.20 -0.07
C ILE A 101 -8.04 4.26 -1.11
N GLN A 102 -7.64 4.02 -2.36
CA GLN A 102 -7.87 4.93 -3.47
C GLN A 102 -7.87 4.14 -4.78
N MET A 103 -8.59 4.65 -5.76
CA MET A 103 -8.72 4.00 -7.06
C MET A 103 -8.83 5.02 -8.20
N ASN A 104 -8.40 4.61 -9.39
CA ASN A 104 -8.55 5.34 -10.64
C ASN A 104 -8.74 4.38 -11.81
N PHE A 105 -9.38 4.85 -12.87
CA PHE A 105 -9.47 4.13 -14.13
C PHE A 105 -8.37 4.55 -15.09
N ASP A 106 -7.86 3.60 -15.87
CA ASP A 106 -7.02 3.92 -17.01
C ASP A 106 -7.88 4.11 -18.28
N PRO A 107 -7.26 4.57 -19.40
CA PRO A 107 -7.98 4.78 -20.66
C PRO A 107 -8.59 3.50 -21.27
N ALA A 108 -8.14 2.32 -20.86
CA ALA A 108 -8.69 1.03 -21.28
C ALA A 108 -9.90 0.59 -20.42
N GLY A 109 -10.27 1.37 -19.40
CA GLY A 109 -11.37 1.06 -18.49
C GLY A 109 -11.01 0.11 -17.36
N ARG A 110 -9.72 -0.21 -17.16
CA ARG A 110 -9.26 -1.03 -16.04
C ARG A 110 -9.23 -0.21 -14.77
N LEU A 111 -9.66 -0.80 -13.66
CA LEU A 111 -9.66 -0.16 -12.35
C LEU A 111 -8.34 -0.46 -11.63
N TRP A 112 -7.58 0.59 -11.35
CA TRP A 112 -6.36 0.54 -10.56
C TRP A 112 -6.66 0.88 -9.11
N VAL A 113 -6.25 0.02 -8.18
CA VAL A 113 -6.58 0.13 -6.76
C VAL A 113 -5.33 0.09 -5.90
N ALA A 114 -5.13 1.13 -5.10
CA ALA A 114 -4.20 1.10 -3.98
C ALA A 114 -4.87 0.38 -2.81
N SER A 115 -4.40 -0.84 -2.51
CA SER A 115 -4.91 -1.69 -1.44
C SER A 115 -3.91 -1.71 -0.28
N SER A 116 -4.35 -1.32 0.91
CA SER A 116 -3.48 -1.28 2.09
C SER A 116 -4.10 -1.97 3.29
N GLU A 117 -3.64 -3.17 3.55
CA GLU A 117 -4.00 -3.91 4.75
C GLU A 117 -3.32 -3.32 6.00
N ALA A 118 -2.12 -2.75 5.83
CA ALA A 118 -1.36 -2.12 6.91
C ALA A 118 -1.94 -0.77 7.37
N TYR A 119 -2.76 -0.10 6.52
CA TYR A 119 -3.32 1.20 6.89
C TYR A 119 -4.24 1.10 8.13
N PRO A 120 -4.20 2.00 9.12
CA PRO A 120 -3.41 3.24 9.14
C PRO A 120 -2.02 3.09 9.74
N MET A 121 -1.67 1.97 10.30
CA MET A 121 -0.39 1.76 10.98
C MET A 121 0.15 0.35 10.73
N ILE A 122 1.47 0.24 10.64
CA ILE A 122 2.18 -1.03 10.62
C ILE A 122 2.81 -1.30 11.98
N GLU A 123 2.76 -2.53 12.43
CA GLU A 123 3.43 -2.97 13.65
C GLU A 123 4.92 -3.18 13.41
N VAL A 124 5.72 -3.05 14.47
CA VAL A 124 7.16 -3.31 14.41
C VAL A 124 7.41 -4.77 14.02
N GLY A 125 8.22 -4.99 12.99
CA GLY A 125 8.49 -6.32 12.45
C GLY A 125 7.41 -6.91 11.55
N GLN A 126 6.27 -6.25 11.39
CA GLN A 126 5.23 -6.65 10.45
C GLN A 126 5.72 -6.49 9.01
N SER A 127 5.43 -7.44 8.15
CA SER A 127 5.67 -7.30 6.71
C SER A 127 4.73 -6.25 6.11
N ALA A 128 5.15 -5.62 5.01
CA ALA A 128 4.31 -4.73 4.24
C ALA A 128 3.51 -5.53 3.19
N PRO A 129 2.23 -5.84 3.42
CA PRO A 129 1.44 -6.70 2.54
C PRO A 129 0.72 -5.91 1.43
N ASP A 130 0.92 -4.61 1.41
CA ASP A 130 0.16 -3.69 0.60
C ASP A 130 0.55 -3.76 -0.87
N LYS A 131 -0.40 -3.48 -1.73
CA LYS A 131 -0.27 -3.74 -3.16
C LYS A 131 -1.05 -2.76 -4.02
N ILE A 132 -0.70 -2.73 -5.30
CA ILE A 132 -1.54 -2.16 -6.36
C ILE A 132 -2.19 -3.32 -7.09
N LEU A 133 -3.51 -3.26 -7.21
CA LEU A 133 -4.33 -4.20 -7.95
C LEU A 133 -4.83 -3.55 -9.24
N VAL A 134 -4.95 -4.36 -10.30
CA VAL A 134 -5.64 -3.99 -11.54
C VAL A 134 -6.80 -4.95 -11.72
N LEU A 135 -8.00 -4.41 -11.77
CA LEU A 135 -9.23 -5.16 -11.98
C LEU A 135 -9.83 -4.83 -13.35
N GLU A 136 -10.36 -5.85 -14.01
CA GLU A 136 -10.95 -5.71 -15.34
C GLU A 136 -12.32 -6.40 -15.41
N ASP A 137 -13.25 -5.77 -16.09
CA ASP A 137 -14.48 -6.34 -16.61
C ASP A 137 -14.22 -6.73 -18.07
N THR A 138 -13.91 -7.99 -18.30
CA THR A 138 -13.45 -8.47 -19.61
C THR A 138 -14.60 -8.83 -20.56
N ASN A 139 -15.80 -8.99 -20.03
CA ASN A 139 -17.00 -9.40 -20.76
C ASN A 139 -18.05 -8.28 -20.89
N ALA A 140 -17.80 -7.12 -20.27
CA ALA A 140 -18.66 -5.95 -20.23
C ALA A 140 -20.06 -6.21 -19.59
N ASP A 141 -20.10 -7.06 -18.56
CA ASP A 141 -21.34 -7.32 -17.82
C ASP A 141 -21.56 -6.38 -16.62
N GLY A 142 -20.62 -5.47 -16.40
CA GLY A 142 -20.67 -4.50 -15.30
C GLY A 142 -20.09 -5.05 -13.98
N LYS A 143 -19.28 -6.10 -14.06
CA LYS A 143 -18.57 -6.68 -12.89
C LYS A 143 -17.13 -7.01 -13.24
N ALA A 144 -16.25 -6.91 -12.28
CA ALA A 144 -14.87 -7.32 -12.47
C ALA A 144 -14.77 -8.85 -12.57
N ASP A 145 -14.17 -9.35 -13.64
CA ASP A 145 -13.88 -10.78 -13.84
C ASP A 145 -12.49 -11.14 -13.31
N THR A 146 -11.55 -10.22 -13.43
CA THR A 146 -10.15 -10.45 -13.09
C THR A 146 -9.62 -9.46 -12.07
N SER A 147 -8.63 -9.89 -11.31
CA SER A 147 -7.87 -9.05 -10.39
C SER A 147 -6.41 -9.50 -10.42
N THR A 148 -5.55 -8.62 -10.89
CA THR A 148 -4.10 -8.87 -11.01
C THR A 148 -3.35 -8.04 -9.98
N VAL A 149 -2.39 -8.65 -9.31
CA VAL A 149 -1.44 -7.93 -8.44
C VAL A 149 -0.37 -7.32 -9.34
N PHE A 150 -0.49 -6.03 -9.62
CA PHE A 150 0.46 -5.29 -10.43
C PHE A 150 1.77 -5.00 -9.68
N ALA A 151 1.68 -4.66 -8.40
CA ALA A 151 2.85 -4.46 -7.54
C ALA A 151 2.52 -4.84 -6.10
N ASP A 152 3.46 -5.42 -5.39
CA ASP A 152 3.35 -5.80 -3.98
C ASP A 152 4.51 -5.27 -3.13
N GLY A 153 4.53 -5.64 -1.86
CA GLY A 153 5.57 -5.21 -0.92
C GLY A 153 5.61 -3.70 -0.72
N LEU A 154 4.50 -3.03 -0.95
CA LEU A 154 4.31 -1.60 -0.68
C LEU A 154 3.95 -1.38 0.79
N LEU A 155 4.13 -0.16 1.26
CA LEU A 155 3.77 0.22 2.62
C LEU A 155 2.84 1.43 2.59
N ILE A 156 1.59 1.18 2.95
CA ILE A 156 0.54 2.18 3.03
C ILE A 156 0.49 3.06 1.76
N PRO A 157 0.27 2.46 0.57
CA PRO A 157 0.01 3.25 -0.63
C PRO A 157 -1.34 3.96 -0.46
N THR A 158 -1.32 5.28 -0.60
CA THR A 158 -2.46 6.16 -0.36
C THR A 158 -2.99 6.81 -1.64
N GLY A 159 -2.36 6.51 -2.77
CA GLY A 159 -2.81 6.96 -4.08
C GLY A 159 -2.22 6.14 -5.21
N VAL A 160 -2.99 5.95 -6.26
CA VAL A 160 -2.54 5.36 -7.54
C VAL A 160 -3.12 6.16 -8.70
N GLU A 161 -2.29 6.49 -9.67
CA GLU A 161 -2.70 7.18 -10.90
C GLU A 161 -2.04 6.51 -12.09
N PRO A 162 -2.79 5.79 -12.94
CA PRO A 162 -2.24 5.17 -14.14
C PRO A 162 -1.84 6.22 -15.18
N GLY A 163 -0.73 5.97 -15.89
CA GLY A 163 -0.22 6.82 -16.95
C GLY A 163 1.22 6.48 -17.33
N ASP A 164 1.70 7.04 -18.43
CA ASP A 164 3.06 6.85 -18.97
C ASP A 164 3.47 5.38 -19.19
N GLY A 165 2.47 4.52 -19.40
CA GLY A 165 2.66 3.08 -19.58
C GLY A 165 2.94 2.33 -18.28
N GLY A 166 2.59 2.91 -17.14
CA GLY A 166 2.70 2.36 -15.80
C GLY A 166 1.72 3.03 -14.85
N CYS A 167 2.12 3.25 -13.60
CA CYS A 167 1.34 4.05 -12.66
C CYS A 167 2.23 4.83 -11.69
N TYR A 168 1.73 5.97 -11.26
CA TYR A 168 2.29 6.74 -10.15
C TYR A 168 1.64 6.28 -8.85
N VAL A 169 2.45 6.03 -7.83
CA VAL A 169 1.98 5.55 -6.51
C VAL A 169 2.45 6.50 -5.42
N ALA A 170 1.50 7.04 -4.71
CA ALA A 170 1.75 7.80 -3.49
C ALA A 170 2.00 6.84 -2.33
N GLN A 171 3.24 6.71 -1.93
CA GLN A 171 3.66 5.94 -0.78
C GLN A 171 4.59 6.82 0.06
N SER A 172 4.03 7.60 0.98
CA SER A 172 4.85 8.49 1.82
C SER A 172 5.99 7.72 2.50
N THR A 173 7.19 8.23 2.41
CA THR A 173 7.73 9.57 2.05
C THR A 173 7.92 9.82 0.55
N ASP A 174 7.54 8.91 -0.32
CA ASP A 174 7.93 8.90 -1.72
C ASP A 174 6.71 8.93 -2.66
N LEU A 175 6.88 9.58 -3.80
CA LEU A 175 6.10 9.35 -5.00
C LEU A 175 6.91 8.38 -5.87
N LEU A 176 6.30 7.25 -6.19
CA LEU A 176 6.91 6.20 -6.99
C LEU A 176 6.30 6.17 -8.39
N PHE A 177 7.08 5.78 -9.38
CA PHE A 177 6.60 5.32 -10.68
C PHE A 177 6.88 3.82 -10.80
N LEU A 178 5.86 3.05 -11.11
CA LEU A 178 5.91 1.60 -11.29
C LEU A 178 5.52 1.27 -12.72
N LYS A 179 6.25 0.37 -13.36
CA LYS A 179 5.99 -0.05 -14.73
C LYS A 179 6.26 -1.53 -14.91
N ASP A 180 5.45 -2.16 -15.72
CA ASP A 180 5.67 -3.45 -16.33
C ASP A 180 6.44 -3.22 -17.62
N THR A 181 7.68 -3.75 -17.74
CA THR A 181 8.52 -3.56 -18.92
C THR A 181 8.61 -4.80 -19.80
N ASP A 182 8.21 -5.97 -19.29
CA ASP A 182 8.26 -7.24 -20.02
C ASP A 182 6.87 -7.77 -20.43
N GLY A 183 5.78 -7.14 -19.97
CA GLY A 183 4.42 -7.44 -20.39
C GLY A 183 3.76 -8.60 -19.64
N ASP A 184 4.27 -8.97 -18.46
CA ASP A 184 3.72 -10.06 -17.64
C ASP A 184 2.55 -9.62 -16.74
N GLY A 185 2.21 -8.34 -16.75
CA GLY A 185 1.15 -7.72 -15.95
C GLY A 185 1.61 -7.32 -14.55
N LYS A 186 2.91 -7.35 -14.27
CA LYS A 186 3.50 -6.96 -12.99
C LYS A 186 4.58 -5.91 -13.17
N ALA A 187 4.69 -5.02 -12.20
CA ALA A 187 5.73 -4.01 -12.22
C ALA A 187 7.09 -4.60 -11.87
N ASP A 188 8.01 -4.57 -12.81
CA ASP A 188 9.42 -4.89 -12.65
C ASP A 188 10.30 -3.64 -12.53
N LEU A 189 9.85 -2.49 -13.02
CA LEU A 189 10.48 -1.20 -12.79
C LEU A 189 9.84 -0.48 -11.60
N LYS A 190 10.68 -0.07 -10.65
CA LYS A 190 10.28 0.79 -9.51
C LYS A 190 11.22 1.97 -9.41
N GLN A 191 10.73 3.14 -9.73
CA GLN A 191 11.49 4.40 -9.71
C GLN A 191 10.91 5.35 -8.67
N ARG A 192 11.77 5.98 -7.87
CA ARG A 192 11.40 7.12 -7.03
C ARG A 192 11.40 8.39 -7.87
N VAL A 193 10.24 9.04 -7.99
CA VAL A 193 10.08 10.29 -8.73
C VAL A 193 10.37 11.50 -7.85
N LEU A 194 9.76 11.53 -6.67
CA LEU A 194 9.93 12.56 -5.65
C LEU A 194 10.03 11.91 -4.27
N SER A 195 10.64 12.61 -3.33
CA SER A 195 10.78 12.16 -1.95
C SER A 195 10.70 13.34 -0.97
N GLY A 196 10.47 13.04 0.31
CA GLY A 196 10.46 14.04 1.37
C GLY A 196 9.07 14.47 1.80
N PHE A 197 8.03 13.76 1.37
CA PHE A 197 6.67 13.98 1.88
C PHE A 197 6.55 13.56 3.34
N GLY A 198 5.81 14.34 4.12
CA GLY A 198 5.60 14.09 5.54
C GLY A 198 4.78 12.82 5.82
N THR A 199 4.94 12.30 7.03
CA THR A 199 4.21 11.12 7.53
C THR A 199 3.71 11.35 8.96
N GLU A 200 3.55 12.59 9.34
CA GLU A 200 3.16 12.99 10.70
C GLU A 200 1.76 12.51 11.07
N ASP A 201 0.91 12.41 10.07
CA ASP A 201 -0.41 11.82 10.19
C ASP A 201 -0.69 10.94 8.99
N THR A 202 -0.93 9.66 9.22
CA THR A 202 -1.18 8.67 8.17
C THR A 202 -2.45 8.98 7.35
N HIS A 203 -3.42 9.69 7.94
CA HIS A 203 -4.64 10.10 7.24
C HIS A 203 -4.41 11.29 6.29
N HIS A 204 -3.27 11.96 6.39
CA HIS A 204 -2.89 13.13 5.59
C HIS A 204 -1.58 12.90 4.82
N ASN A 205 -1.27 11.65 4.50
CA ASN A 205 -0.15 11.32 3.62
C ASN A 205 -0.40 11.85 2.19
N LEU A 206 0.66 11.84 1.36
CA LEU A 206 0.52 12.11 -0.07
C LEU A 206 -0.58 11.21 -0.66
N HIS A 207 -1.61 11.78 -1.27
CA HIS A 207 -2.75 11.04 -1.83
C HIS A 207 -3.40 11.78 -2.99
N THR A 208 -4.38 11.14 -3.62
CA THR A 208 -5.27 11.75 -4.62
C THR A 208 -4.51 12.37 -5.78
N LEU A 209 -3.64 11.57 -6.40
CA LEU A 209 -2.95 11.96 -7.63
C LEU A 209 -3.98 12.15 -8.75
N ARG A 210 -3.76 13.13 -9.62
CA ARG A 210 -4.62 13.41 -10.78
C ARG A 210 -3.77 14.02 -11.90
N TRP A 211 -4.11 13.64 -13.12
CA TRP A 211 -3.60 14.33 -14.29
C TRP A 211 -4.17 15.74 -14.38
N GLY A 212 -3.37 16.67 -14.87
CA GLY A 212 -3.82 18.01 -15.22
C GLY A 212 -4.71 17.99 -16.46
N PRO A 213 -5.31 19.14 -16.80
CA PRO A 213 -6.18 19.26 -17.99
C PRO A 213 -5.42 19.37 -19.30
N ASP A 214 -4.11 19.49 -19.28
CA ASP A 214 -3.18 19.75 -20.37
C ASP A 214 -2.25 18.58 -20.68
#